data_d72ae23660c4a6cbacd32dcf40f76383
#
_entry.id   d72ae23660c4a6cbacd32dcf40f76383
#
_cell.length_a   1.000
_cell.length_b   1.000
_cell.length_c   1.000
_cell.angle_alpha   90.00
_cell.angle_beta   90.00
_cell.angle_gamma   90.00
#
_symmetry.space_group_name_H-M   'P 1'
#
loop_
_entity.id
_entity.type
_entity.pdbx_description
1 polymer ?
#
loop_
_entity_poly.entity_id
_entity_poly.type
_entity_poly.pdbx_seq_one_letter_code
_entity_poly.pdbx_strand_id
1 'polypeptide(L)'
;MGRLKRLKKIRIHREGTHTLAGSLLLILAVNAGLYFGLECKIPFYVVAVISLVVYGILVNFFRCPIRLFGQENTEKIVVAPADGKIVVVEEVEETEYFHDRRIMVSIFMSLVNVHANWYPVDGTIKKVAHHLSLIHISEPTRLQL
;
A
#
# COMPACT_ATOMS: atom_id res chain seq x y z
N MET A 1 -7.23 -22.53 19.78
CA MET A 1 -8.26 -22.02 18.87
C MET A 1 -8.76 -20.59 19.20
N GLY A 2 -8.44 -20.00 20.36
CA GLY A 2 -8.91 -18.68 20.81
C GLY A 2 -8.08 -17.46 20.33
N ARG A 3 -6.84 -17.63 19.85
CA ARG A 3 -5.93 -16.53 19.48
C ARG A 3 -6.18 -15.95 18.08
N LEU A 4 -6.70 -16.73 17.15
CA LEU A 4 -6.94 -16.30 15.76
C LEU A 4 -8.14 -15.33 15.59
N LYS A 5 -9.11 -15.34 16.51
CA LYS A 5 -10.27 -14.43 16.43
C LYS A 5 -9.94 -12.95 16.76
N ARG A 6 -8.83 -12.66 17.46
CA ARG A 6 -8.43 -11.28 17.78
C ARG A 6 -7.73 -10.53 16.65
N LEU A 7 -7.38 -11.19 15.58
CA LEU A 7 -6.49 -10.65 14.55
C LEU A 7 -7.19 -10.06 13.32
N LYS A 8 -8.52 -10.08 13.27
CA LYS A 8 -9.30 -9.39 12.23
C LYS A 8 -9.46 -7.88 12.47
N LYS A 9 -8.64 -7.26 13.31
CA LYS A 9 -8.74 -5.83 13.54
C LYS A 9 -8.11 -5.09 12.36
N ILE A 10 -8.94 -4.54 11.49
CA ILE A 10 -8.50 -3.59 10.47
C ILE A 10 -7.89 -2.41 11.23
N ARG A 11 -6.61 -2.15 10.99
CA ARG A 11 -5.90 -0.97 11.51
C ARG A 11 -5.65 -0.01 10.36
N ILE A 12 -5.74 1.26 10.66
CA ILE A 12 -5.24 2.32 9.78
C ILE A 12 -3.77 2.52 10.13
N HIS A 13 -2.92 2.64 9.11
CA HIS A 13 -1.51 2.93 9.31
C HIS A 13 -1.34 4.29 9.99
N ARG A 14 -0.36 4.40 10.89
CA ARG A 14 -0.13 5.62 11.70
C ARG A 14 0.03 6.87 10.82
N GLU A 15 0.80 6.77 9.75
CA GLU A 15 1.02 7.88 8.79
C GLU A 15 -0.26 8.26 8.04
N GLY A 16 -1.18 7.31 7.85
CA GLY A 16 -2.48 7.55 7.21
C GLY A 16 -3.45 8.35 8.07
N THR A 17 -3.30 8.36 9.40
CA THR A 17 -4.27 9.04 10.28
C THR A 17 -4.29 10.55 10.08
N HIS A 18 -3.15 11.19 9.95
CA HIS A 18 -3.04 12.63 9.69
C HIS A 18 -3.57 13.00 8.31
N THR A 19 -3.23 12.21 7.30
CA THR A 19 -3.72 12.41 5.92
C THR A 19 -5.24 12.25 5.84
N LEU A 20 -5.79 11.22 6.50
CA LEU A 20 -7.24 10.99 6.53
C LEU A 20 -7.98 12.07 7.31
N ALA A 21 -7.45 12.54 8.44
CA ALA A 21 -8.04 13.63 9.21
C ALA A 21 -8.01 14.94 8.41
N GLY A 22 -6.88 15.30 7.81
CA GLY A 22 -6.74 16.50 6.99
C GLY A 22 -7.64 16.48 5.76
N SER A 23 -7.70 15.35 5.04
CA SER A 23 -8.58 15.19 3.88
C SER A 23 -10.06 15.26 4.25
N LEU A 24 -10.45 14.68 5.41
CA LEU A 24 -11.82 14.78 5.91
C LEU A 24 -12.21 16.23 6.21
N LEU A 25 -11.35 16.99 6.91
CA LEU A 25 -11.60 18.39 7.21
C LEU A 25 -11.73 19.21 5.93
N LEU A 26 -10.87 18.99 4.94
CA LEU A 26 -10.94 19.67 3.65
C LEU A 26 -12.24 19.36 2.92
N ILE A 27 -12.64 18.10 2.86
CA ILE A 27 -13.89 17.64 2.24
C ILE A 27 -15.09 18.30 2.92
N LEU A 28 -15.11 18.33 4.25
CA LEU A 28 -16.20 18.97 5.00
C LEU A 28 -16.25 20.47 4.73
N ALA A 29 -15.12 21.17 4.71
CA ALA A 29 -15.06 22.61 4.42
C ALA A 29 -15.56 22.93 3.02
N VAL A 30 -15.13 22.17 1.99
CA VAL A 30 -15.59 22.36 0.61
C VAL A 30 -17.09 22.10 0.48
N ASN A 31 -17.59 21.00 1.04
CA ASN A 31 -19.01 20.68 0.98
C ASN A 31 -19.88 21.69 1.76
N ALA A 32 -19.41 22.18 2.90
CA ALA A 32 -20.10 23.24 3.64
C ALA A 32 -20.13 24.55 2.84
N GLY A 33 -19.00 24.95 2.23
CA GLY A 33 -18.95 26.12 1.36
C GLY A 33 -19.93 26.05 0.19
N LEU A 34 -20.04 24.90 -0.47
CA LEU A 34 -21.00 24.69 -1.56
C LEU A 34 -22.45 24.70 -1.05
N TYR A 35 -22.71 24.14 0.12
CA TYR A 35 -24.05 24.07 0.69
C TYR A 35 -24.59 25.46 1.07
N PHE A 36 -23.74 26.28 1.74
CA PHE A 36 -24.16 27.62 2.18
C PHE A 36 -23.97 28.71 1.12
N GLY A 37 -22.98 28.54 0.23
CA GLY A 37 -22.63 29.56 -0.76
C GLY A 37 -23.45 29.54 -2.05
N LEU A 38 -24.12 28.41 -2.38
CA LEU A 38 -24.86 28.27 -3.61
C LEU A 38 -26.38 28.19 -3.36
N GLU A 39 -27.17 28.92 -4.14
CA GLU A 39 -28.62 28.78 -4.14
C GLU A 39 -29.07 27.43 -4.69
N CYS A 40 -28.49 27.01 -5.81
CA CYS A 40 -28.72 25.69 -6.41
C CYS A 40 -27.91 24.62 -5.67
N LYS A 41 -28.60 23.61 -5.16
CA LYS A 41 -27.95 22.53 -4.37
C LYS A 41 -27.43 21.34 -5.20
N ILE A 42 -27.66 21.32 -6.51
CA ILE A 42 -27.20 20.23 -7.39
C ILE A 42 -25.67 20.06 -7.33
N PRO A 43 -24.84 21.12 -7.44
CA PRO A 43 -23.38 20.97 -7.35
C PRO A 43 -22.93 20.39 -6.01
N PHE A 44 -23.59 20.77 -4.91
CA PHE A 44 -23.30 20.19 -3.60
C PHE A 44 -23.50 18.68 -3.59
N TYR A 45 -24.62 18.15 -4.06
CA TYR A 45 -24.88 16.71 -4.05
C TYR A 45 -23.89 15.94 -4.93
N VAL A 46 -23.56 16.48 -6.11
CA VAL A 46 -22.55 15.86 -7.00
C VAL A 46 -21.19 15.78 -6.32
N VAL A 47 -20.72 16.90 -5.75
CA VAL A 47 -19.41 16.95 -5.06
C VAL A 47 -19.42 16.07 -3.80
N ALA A 48 -20.53 16.02 -3.06
CA ALA A 48 -20.64 15.16 -1.87
C ALA A 48 -20.50 13.68 -2.22
N VAL A 49 -21.15 13.22 -3.30
CA VAL A 49 -21.02 11.82 -3.76
C VAL A 49 -19.59 11.51 -4.20
N ILE A 50 -18.97 12.40 -4.99
CA ILE A 50 -17.58 12.24 -5.43
C ILE A 50 -16.65 12.20 -4.21
N SER A 51 -16.82 13.12 -3.27
CA SER A 51 -16.04 13.20 -2.03
C SER A 51 -16.14 11.92 -1.20
N LEU A 52 -17.33 11.33 -1.10
CA LEU A 52 -17.54 10.08 -0.38
C LEU A 52 -16.79 8.92 -1.03
N VAL A 53 -16.83 8.82 -2.36
CA VAL A 53 -16.09 7.78 -3.11
C VAL A 53 -14.59 7.95 -2.94
N VAL A 54 -14.07 9.18 -3.13
CA VAL A 54 -12.63 9.47 -2.98
C VAL A 54 -12.17 9.18 -1.56
N TYR A 55 -12.93 9.61 -0.55
CA TYR A 55 -12.58 9.34 0.85
C TYR A 55 -12.59 7.84 1.16
N GLY A 56 -13.55 7.08 0.61
CA GLY A 56 -13.58 5.63 0.71
C GLY A 56 -12.34 4.95 0.13
N ILE A 57 -11.84 5.42 -1.02
CA ILE A 57 -10.59 4.93 -1.63
C ILE A 57 -9.39 5.25 -0.72
N LEU A 58 -9.31 6.46 -0.16
CA LEU A 58 -8.25 6.86 0.77
C LEU A 58 -8.23 5.97 2.04
N VAL A 59 -9.40 5.72 2.64
CA VAL A 59 -9.51 4.83 3.81
C VAL A 59 -9.06 3.41 3.45
N ASN A 60 -9.46 2.91 2.28
CA ASN A 60 -9.02 1.59 1.81
C ASN A 60 -7.51 1.53 1.57
N PHE A 61 -6.92 2.58 1.01
CA PHE A 61 -5.48 2.67 0.74
C PHE A 61 -4.65 2.61 2.04
N PHE A 62 -5.05 3.36 3.08
CA PHE A 62 -4.34 3.37 4.36
C PHE A 62 -4.69 2.20 5.30
N ARG A 63 -5.49 1.26 4.83
CA ARG A 63 -5.84 0.06 5.58
C ARG A 63 -4.62 -0.85 5.73
N CYS A 64 -4.27 -1.19 6.96
CA CYS A 64 -3.19 -2.11 7.29
C CYS A 64 -3.73 -3.27 8.15
N PRO A 65 -4.24 -4.35 7.54
CA PRO A 65 -4.71 -5.51 8.27
C PRO A 65 -3.53 -6.27 8.87
N ILE A 66 -3.69 -6.81 10.09
CA ILE A 66 -2.71 -7.71 10.68
C ILE A 66 -2.87 -9.07 9.99
N ARG A 67 -1.83 -9.55 9.36
CA ARG A 67 -1.77 -10.86 8.72
C ARG A 67 -0.82 -11.77 9.46
N LEU A 68 -1.25 -12.99 9.74
CA LEU A 68 -0.42 -14.05 10.30
C LEU A 68 -0.42 -15.21 9.34
N PHE A 69 0.76 -15.73 9.09
CA PHE A 69 0.93 -16.96 8.35
C PHE A 69 0.74 -18.14 9.32
N GLY A 70 -0.26 -18.99 9.06
CA GLY A 70 -0.71 -20.02 10.00
C GLY A 70 -0.06 -21.38 9.85
N GLN A 71 1.04 -21.50 9.09
CA GLN A 71 1.75 -22.79 8.94
C GLN A 71 2.88 -22.90 9.95
N GLU A 72 3.01 -24.09 10.57
CA GLU A 72 4.01 -24.38 11.61
C GLU A 72 5.44 -24.49 11.06
N ASN A 73 5.63 -24.70 9.76
CA ASN A 73 6.93 -24.94 9.15
C ASN A 73 7.28 -23.83 8.14
N THR A 74 7.73 -22.70 8.66
CA THR A 74 8.04 -21.50 7.87
C THR A 74 9.46 -21.46 7.30
N GLU A 75 10.35 -22.37 7.71
CA GLU A 75 11.78 -22.34 7.36
C GLU A 75 12.07 -22.46 5.84
N LYS A 76 11.13 -23.04 5.07
CA LYS A 76 11.30 -23.28 3.63
C LYS A 76 10.31 -22.51 2.77
N ILE A 77 9.58 -21.55 3.35
CA ILE A 77 8.51 -20.84 2.67
C ILE A 77 8.83 -19.35 2.64
N VAL A 78 8.77 -18.77 1.45
CA VAL A 78 8.81 -17.33 1.24
C VAL A 78 7.39 -16.82 1.05
N VAL A 79 6.92 -15.96 1.94
CA VAL A 79 5.57 -15.38 1.87
C VAL A 79 5.59 -14.14 1.01
N ALA A 80 4.58 -13.93 0.17
CA ALA A 80 4.48 -12.72 -0.63
C ALA A 80 4.47 -11.46 0.28
N PRO A 81 5.39 -10.51 0.06
CA PRO A 81 5.54 -9.34 0.92
C PRO A 81 4.41 -8.33 0.77
N ALA A 82 3.62 -8.41 -0.30
CA ALA A 82 2.57 -7.46 -0.63
C ALA A 82 1.38 -8.13 -1.31
N ASP A 83 0.24 -7.45 -1.28
CA ASP A 83 -0.92 -7.82 -2.08
C ASP A 83 -0.74 -7.30 -3.50
N GLY A 84 -0.86 -8.17 -4.49
CA GLY A 84 -0.74 -7.74 -5.87
C GLY A 84 -0.74 -8.88 -6.87
N LYS A 85 -0.44 -8.54 -8.11
CA LYS A 85 -0.26 -9.49 -9.22
C LYS A 85 1.23 -9.60 -9.54
N ILE A 86 1.74 -10.82 -9.60
CA ILE A 86 3.11 -11.06 -10.10
C ILE A 86 3.12 -10.69 -11.59
N VAL A 87 4.03 -9.79 -11.96
CA VAL A 87 4.17 -9.29 -13.34
C VAL A 87 5.46 -9.79 -13.99
N VAL A 88 6.53 -9.97 -13.21
CA VAL A 88 7.81 -10.46 -13.70
C VAL A 88 8.38 -11.46 -12.70
N VAL A 89 8.96 -12.53 -13.24
CA VAL A 89 9.82 -13.48 -12.51
C VAL A 89 11.00 -13.76 -13.44
N GLU A 90 12.18 -13.26 -13.08
CA GLU A 90 13.38 -13.42 -13.91
C GLU A 90 14.65 -13.56 -13.05
N GLU A 91 15.68 -14.15 -13.65
CA GLU A 91 17.01 -14.16 -13.04
C GLU A 91 17.74 -12.88 -13.39
N VAL A 92 18.18 -12.16 -12.37
CA VAL A 92 18.94 -10.92 -12.50
C VAL A 92 20.25 -11.01 -11.73
N GLU A 93 21.25 -10.26 -12.18
CA GLU A 93 22.47 -10.04 -11.43
C GLU A 93 22.22 -8.96 -10.38
N GLU A 94 22.26 -9.33 -9.09
CA GLU A 94 22.12 -8.38 -8.00
C GLU A 94 23.46 -7.68 -7.77
N THR A 95 23.49 -6.35 -7.99
CA THR A 95 24.72 -5.55 -7.99
C THR A 95 24.92 -4.69 -6.75
N GLU A 96 23.94 -4.61 -5.85
CA GLU A 96 23.99 -3.68 -4.71
C GLU A 96 24.64 -4.30 -3.46
N TYR A 97 24.43 -5.60 -3.22
CA TYR A 97 24.84 -6.23 -1.96
C TYR A 97 25.50 -7.59 -2.13
N PHE A 98 24.87 -8.50 -2.90
CA PHE A 98 25.34 -9.87 -3.02
C PHE A 98 26.27 -10.10 -4.19
N HIS A 99 26.13 -9.33 -5.26
CA HIS A 99 26.90 -9.44 -6.52
C HIS A 99 26.82 -10.85 -7.12
N ASP A 100 25.67 -11.47 -7.08
CA ASP A 100 25.39 -12.80 -7.60
C ASP A 100 24.07 -12.84 -8.40
N ARG A 101 23.81 -13.97 -9.08
CA ARG A 101 22.55 -14.20 -9.80
C ARG A 101 21.45 -14.60 -8.83
N ARG A 102 20.32 -13.89 -8.89
CA ARG A 102 19.14 -14.12 -8.05
C ARG A 102 17.85 -14.03 -8.83
N ILE A 103 16.84 -14.73 -8.33
CA ILE A 103 15.48 -14.63 -8.88
C ILE A 103 14.83 -13.37 -8.32
N MET A 104 14.49 -12.45 -9.25
CA MET A 104 13.70 -11.25 -8.94
C MET A 104 12.22 -11.54 -9.21
N VAL A 105 11.37 -11.24 -8.25
CA VAL A 105 9.91 -11.33 -8.37
C VAL A 105 9.32 -9.94 -8.22
N SER A 106 8.70 -9.42 -9.27
CA SER A 106 8.04 -8.11 -9.29
C SER A 106 6.54 -8.25 -9.07
N ILE A 107 6.01 -7.53 -8.08
CA ILE A 107 4.60 -7.55 -7.72
C ILE A 107 3.99 -6.17 -7.97
N PHE A 108 3.00 -6.10 -8.85
CA PHE A 108 2.23 -4.89 -9.11
C PHE A 108 1.07 -4.76 -8.13
N MET A 109 1.01 -3.65 -7.39
CA MET A 109 -0.09 -3.30 -6.49
C MET A 109 -1.04 -2.31 -7.16
N SER A 110 -2.32 -2.67 -7.26
CA SER A 110 -3.39 -1.77 -7.68
C SER A 110 -3.83 -0.86 -6.52
N LEU A 111 -4.34 0.33 -6.80
CA LEU A 111 -4.86 1.27 -5.79
C LEU A 111 -5.91 0.70 -4.84
N VAL A 112 -6.65 -0.34 -5.28
CA VAL A 112 -7.66 -1.02 -4.46
C VAL A 112 -7.07 -2.10 -3.55
N ASN A 113 -5.81 -2.50 -3.75
CA ASN A 113 -5.12 -3.47 -2.91
C ASN A 113 -4.67 -2.82 -1.60
N VAL A 114 -4.30 -3.66 -0.64
CA VAL A 114 -3.70 -3.18 0.61
C VAL A 114 -2.29 -2.70 0.34
N HIS A 115 -2.02 -1.40 0.54
CA HIS A 115 -0.70 -0.79 0.37
C HIS A 115 0.14 -0.91 1.64
N ALA A 116 0.40 -2.16 2.05
CA ALA A 116 1.28 -2.48 3.16
C ALA A 116 2.21 -3.62 2.76
N ASN A 117 3.45 -3.53 3.21
CA ASN A 117 4.46 -4.56 2.98
C ASN A 117 4.78 -5.28 4.28
N TRP A 118 5.06 -6.57 4.17
CA TRP A 118 5.48 -7.43 5.26
C TRP A 118 6.79 -8.13 4.89
N TYR A 119 7.55 -8.51 5.90
CA TYR A 119 8.76 -9.29 5.66
C TYR A 119 8.39 -10.67 5.10
N PRO A 120 9.01 -11.09 3.97
CA PRO A 120 8.69 -12.36 3.31
C PRO A 120 9.23 -13.59 4.05
N VAL A 121 10.25 -13.38 4.89
CA VAL A 121 10.92 -14.43 5.70
C VAL A 121 11.33 -13.85 7.04
N ASP A 122 11.52 -14.70 8.02
CA ASP A 122 12.16 -14.33 9.29
C ASP A 122 13.66 -14.09 9.07
N GLY A 123 14.20 -13.01 9.62
CA GLY A 123 15.60 -12.69 9.43
C GLY A 123 16.05 -11.44 10.19
N THR A 124 17.35 -11.17 10.13
CA THR A 124 17.97 -9.98 10.71
C THR A 124 18.34 -9.01 9.60
N ILE A 125 17.90 -7.75 9.75
CA ILE A 125 18.24 -6.68 8.79
C ILE A 125 19.73 -6.39 8.89
N LYS A 126 20.46 -6.54 7.77
CA LYS A 126 21.90 -6.27 7.68
C LYS A 126 22.21 -4.92 7.03
N LYS A 127 21.40 -4.51 6.07
CA LYS A 127 21.60 -3.26 5.33
C LYS A 127 20.25 -2.57 5.15
N VAL A 128 20.22 -1.25 5.31
CA VAL A 128 19.09 -0.39 4.96
C VAL A 128 19.62 0.69 4.05
N ALA A 129 19.01 0.86 2.87
CA ALA A 129 19.29 1.94 1.95
C ALA A 129 17.99 2.68 1.63
N HIS A 130 18.05 3.99 1.52
CA HIS A 130 16.92 4.83 1.14
C HIS A 130 17.23 5.52 -0.17
N HIS A 131 16.45 5.22 -1.21
CA HIS A 131 16.53 5.84 -2.51
C HIS A 131 15.40 6.84 -2.68
N LEU A 132 15.74 8.10 -2.89
CA LEU A 132 14.79 9.22 -2.99
C LEU A 132 13.97 9.24 -4.29
N SER A 133 14.35 8.44 -5.29
CA SER A 133 13.72 8.46 -6.60
C SER A 133 13.44 7.05 -7.11
N LEU A 134 12.18 6.72 -7.31
CA LEU A 134 11.73 5.49 -7.97
C LEU A 134 12.10 5.46 -9.48
N ILE A 135 12.35 6.62 -10.08
CA ILE A 135 12.68 6.76 -11.51
C ILE A 135 14.03 6.10 -11.82
N HIS A 136 15.01 6.24 -10.92
CA HIS A 136 16.35 5.67 -11.11
C HIS A 136 16.44 4.15 -10.87
N ILE A 137 15.46 3.57 -10.18
CA ILE A 137 15.40 2.11 -9.92
C ILE A 137 14.82 1.36 -11.12
N SER A 138 13.95 2.00 -11.89
CA SER A 138 13.26 1.37 -13.02
C SER A 138 13.93 1.60 -14.38
N GLU A 139 14.85 2.56 -14.51
CA GLU A 139 15.54 2.86 -15.76
C GLU A 139 16.53 1.77 -16.24
N PRO A 140 17.34 1.13 -15.39
CA PRO A 140 18.24 0.08 -15.84
C PRO A 140 17.55 -1.11 -16.50
N THR A 141 16.35 -1.46 -16.01
CA THR A 141 15.56 -2.57 -16.57
C THR A 141 14.80 -2.19 -17.85
N ARG A 142 14.57 -0.91 -18.09
CA ARG A 142 13.89 -0.42 -19.31
C ARG A 142 14.80 -0.31 -20.53
N LEU A 143 16.09 -0.16 -20.31
CA LEU A 143 17.09 -0.04 -21.39
C LEU A 143 17.64 -1.39 -21.88
N GLN A 144 17.28 -2.50 -21.22
CA GLN A 144 17.71 -3.85 -21.62
C GLN A 144 16.64 -4.62 -22.41
N LEU A 145 15.52 -3.99 -22.70
CA LEU A 145 14.49 -4.51 -23.63
C LEU A 145 14.61 -3.89 -25.01
#